data_73ebfd0920091c6d2565fae6f9244eaf
#
_entry.id   73ebfd0920091c6d2565fae6f9244eaf
#
_cell.length_a   1.000
_cell.length_b   1.000
_cell.length_c   1.000
_cell.angle_alpha   90.00
_cell.angle_beta   90.00
_cell.angle_gamma   90.00
#
_symmetry.space_group_name_H-M   'P 1'
#
loop_
_entity.id
_entity.type
_entity.pdbx_description
1 polymer ?
#
loop_
_entity_poly.entity_id
_entity_poly.type
_entity_poly.pdbx_seq_one_letter_code
_entity_poly.pdbx_strand_id
1 'polypeptide(L)'
;MSAETGFYSGTLEKVMRLGEFLADVHRHPFLSRVLVLKGGTALNLGFGPPARLSVDLDFNYVGALEREAMLAERPAVERALETIASAEGYTLQKSADAHAGRKLYLGYRNVNGGADRIEIDANYLHRICLLETVIGLIWQP
;
A
#
# COMPACT_ATOMS: atom_id res chain seq x y z
N MET A 1 22.41 12.90 -19.26
CA MET A 1 21.33 13.83 -18.98
C MET A 1 19.95 13.24 -19.18
N SER A 2 19.67 12.63 -20.32
CA SER A 2 18.37 12.01 -20.57
C SER A 2 18.07 10.85 -19.61
N ALA A 3 19.06 10.06 -19.21
CA ALA A 3 18.89 8.95 -18.29
C ALA A 3 18.50 9.41 -16.90
N GLU A 4 19.09 10.49 -16.42
CA GLU A 4 18.71 11.07 -15.12
C GLU A 4 17.32 11.66 -15.14
N THR A 5 17.00 12.40 -16.20
CA THR A 5 15.68 13.01 -16.37
C THR A 5 14.60 11.93 -16.41
N GLY A 6 14.84 10.83 -17.15
CA GLY A 6 13.91 9.71 -17.22
C GLY A 6 13.72 9.03 -15.86
N PHE A 7 14.80 8.88 -15.09
CA PHE A 7 14.75 8.31 -13.76
C PHE A 7 13.88 9.16 -12.82
N TYR A 8 14.14 10.47 -12.79
CA TYR A 8 13.38 11.37 -11.92
C TYR A 8 11.91 11.45 -12.31
N SER A 9 11.61 11.47 -13.59
CA SER A 9 10.22 11.49 -14.07
C SER A 9 9.48 10.23 -13.66
N GLY A 10 10.09 9.07 -13.84
CA GLY A 10 9.49 7.80 -13.45
C GLY A 10 9.28 7.68 -11.95
N THR A 11 10.23 8.18 -11.18
CA THR A 11 10.16 8.18 -9.72
C THR A 11 9.05 9.11 -9.23
N LEU A 12 8.98 10.32 -9.76
CA LEU A 12 7.94 11.28 -9.40
C LEU A 12 6.56 10.74 -9.76
N GLU A 13 6.43 10.09 -10.91
CA GLU A 13 5.17 9.48 -11.31
C GLU A 13 4.74 8.41 -10.30
N LYS A 14 5.66 7.54 -9.86
CA LYS A 14 5.36 6.53 -8.84
C LYS A 14 4.88 7.17 -7.55
N VAL A 15 5.56 8.19 -7.08
CA VAL A 15 5.18 8.90 -5.86
C VAL A 15 3.79 9.51 -6.01
N MET A 16 3.51 10.14 -7.13
CA MET A 16 2.19 10.74 -7.39
C MET A 16 1.09 9.68 -7.43
N ARG A 17 1.35 8.57 -8.10
CA ARG A 17 0.38 7.48 -8.21
C ARG A 17 0.10 6.84 -6.86
N LEU A 18 1.13 6.62 -6.04
CA LEU A 18 0.95 6.10 -4.70
C LEU A 18 0.19 7.08 -3.82
N GLY A 19 0.47 8.38 -3.95
CA GLY A 19 -0.25 9.41 -3.22
C GLY A 19 -1.74 9.45 -3.58
N GLU A 20 -2.07 9.33 -4.86
CA GLU A 20 -3.45 9.27 -5.32
C GLU A 20 -4.17 8.03 -4.82
N PHE A 21 -3.49 6.88 -4.87
CA PHE A 21 -4.05 5.63 -4.35
C PHE A 21 -4.32 5.74 -2.85
N LEU A 22 -3.36 6.27 -2.10
CA LEU A 22 -3.50 6.50 -0.67
C LEU A 22 -4.68 7.41 -0.36
N ALA A 23 -4.84 8.49 -1.13
CA ALA A 23 -5.95 9.41 -0.95
C ALA A 23 -7.29 8.70 -1.18
N ASP A 24 -7.38 7.84 -2.18
CA ASP A 24 -8.60 7.08 -2.46
C ASP A 24 -8.91 6.08 -1.35
N VAL A 25 -7.90 5.41 -0.80
CA VAL A 25 -8.07 4.53 0.35
C VAL A 25 -8.57 5.32 1.56
N HIS A 26 -7.99 6.49 1.77
CA HIS A 26 -8.33 7.33 2.90
C HIS A 26 -9.76 7.88 2.83
N ARG A 27 -10.26 8.11 1.61
CA ARG A 27 -11.63 8.58 1.37
C ARG A 27 -12.64 7.43 1.33
N HIS A 28 -12.19 6.19 1.21
CA HIS A 28 -13.09 5.04 1.15
C HIS A 28 -13.70 4.80 2.54
N PRO A 29 -15.04 4.75 2.67
CA PRO A 29 -15.67 4.64 4.00
C PRO A 29 -15.29 3.39 4.77
N PHE A 30 -15.09 2.27 4.07
CA PHE A 30 -14.70 1.02 4.70
C PHE A 30 -13.19 0.93 4.93
N LEU A 31 -12.40 1.17 3.89
CA LEU A 31 -10.94 1.02 3.97
C LEU A 31 -10.30 1.99 4.93
N SER A 32 -10.84 3.21 5.05
CA SER A 32 -10.31 4.20 5.98
C SER A 32 -10.41 3.76 7.44
N ARG A 33 -11.32 2.85 7.75
CA ARG A 33 -11.51 2.34 9.11
C ARG A 33 -10.68 1.11 9.42
N VAL A 34 -10.32 0.34 8.41
CA VAL A 34 -9.68 -0.98 8.62
C VAL A 34 -8.22 -1.04 8.17
N LEU A 35 -7.74 -0.04 7.43
CA LEU A 35 -6.35 0.00 6.98
C LEU A 35 -5.63 1.23 7.53
N VAL A 36 -4.42 1.01 8.03
CA VAL A 36 -3.54 2.06 8.54
C VAL A 36 -2.18 1.90 7.90
N LEU A 37 -1.54 3.01 7.52
CA LEU A 37 -0.20 2.98 7.00
C LEU A 37 0.79 2.53 8.07
N LYS A 38 1.67 1.63 7.69
CA LYS A 38 2.69 1.11 8.59
C LYS A 38 3.71 2.19 8.91
N GLY A 39 4.03 2.33 10.21
CA GLY A 39 5.06 3.27 10.66
C GLY A 39 4.68 4.74 10.63
N GLY A 40 3.44 5.08 10.25
CA GLY A 40 2.98 6.47 10.23
C GLY A 40 3.58 7.33 9.14
N THR A 41 4.41 6.78 8.26
CA THR A 41 4.95 7.50 7.11
C THR A 41 4.09 7.20 5.89
N ALA A 42 3.77 8.23 5.13
CA ALA A 42 2.92 8.08 3.95
C ALA A 42 3.60 7.27 2.85
N LEU A 43 4.90 7.48 2.67
CA LEU A 43 5.66 6.83 1.62
C LEU A 43 6.98 6.35 2.16
N ASN A 44 7.33 5.13 1.83
CA ASN A 44 8.63 4.58 2.16
C ASN A 44 9.57 4.86 0.99
N LEU A 45 10.39 5.92 1.14
CA LEU A 45 11.37 6.30 0.13
C LEU A 45 12.72 5.74 0.55
N GLY A 46 13.14 4.65 -0.08
CA GLY A 46 14.42 4.05 0.18
C GLY A 46 15.45 4.47 -0.87
N PHE A 47 16.54 5.05 -0.42
CA PHE A 47 17.67 5.35 -1.27
C PHE A 47 18.80 4.39 -0.92
N GLY A 48 19.23 3.60 -1.89
CA GLY A 48 20.33 2.67 -1.71
C GLY A 48 21.20 2.61 -2.95
N PRO A 49 22.46 2.20 -2.82
CA PRO A 49 23.28 1.98 -4.00
C PRO A 49 22.96 0.61 -4.64
N PRO A 50 22.94 0.50 -5.99
CA PRO A 50 22.93 1.65 -6.90
C PRO A 50 21.61 2.42 -6.73
N ALA A 51 21.58 3.68 -7.10
CA ALA A 51 20.44 4.58 -6.84
C ALA A 51 19.09 3.95 -7.22
N ARG A 52 18.53 3.15 -6.34
CA ARG A 52 17.21 2.54 -6.48
C ARG A 52 16.25 3.25 -5.56
N LEU A 53 15.19 3.75 -6.12
CA LEU A 53 14.09 4.25 -5.34
C LEU A 53 13.04 3.15 -5.27
N SER A 54 12.87 2.61 -4.07
CA SER A 54 11.79 1.68 -3.79
C SER A 54 10.64 2.48 -3.21
N VAL A 55 9.50 2.45 -3.87
CA VAL A 55 8.33 3.19 -3.43
C VAL A 55 7.15 2.22 -3.41
N ASP A 56 6.64 1.97 -2.22
CA ASP A 56 5.50 1.09 -2.02
C ASP A 56 4.66 1.59 -0.86
N LEU A 57 3.40 1.15 -0.80
CA LEU A 57 2.51 1.43 0.33
C LEU A 57 2.32 0.16 1.14
N ASP A 58 2.63 0.23 2.42
CA ASP A 58 2.42 -0.85 3.37
C ASP A 58 1.26 -0.50 4.30
N PHE A 59 0.22 -1.30 4.26
CA PHE A 59 -0.93 -1.14 5.14
C PHE A 59 -0.98 -2.27 6.16
N ASN A 60 -1.36 -1.92 7.39
CA ASN A 60 -1.74 -2.88 8.40
C ASN A 60 -3.26 -2.90 8.53
N TYR A 61 -3.82 -4.11 8.54
CA TYR A 61 -5.23 -4.29 8.79
C TYR A 61 -5.48 -4.19 10.29
N VAL A 62 -6.44 -3.35 10.66
CA VAL A 62 -6.77 -3.07 12.07
C VAL A 62 -8.26 -3.24 12.36
N GLY A 63 -9.01 -3.88 11.47
CA GLY A 63 -10.46 -3.99 11.61
C GLY A 63 -10.90 -4.94 12.71
N ALA A 64 -10.60 -6.23 12.57
CA ALA A 64 -11.01 -7.23 13.55
C ALA A 64 -9.80 -7.85 14.23
N LEU A 65 -9.87 -8.04 15.54
CA LEU A 65 -8.79 -8.64 16.32
C LEU A 65 -8.83 -10.15 16.22
N GLU A 66 -10.01 -10.75 16.16
CA GLU A 66 -10.14 -12.19 16.05
C GLU A 66 -9.82 -12.66 14.64
N ARG A 67 -9.12 -13.79 14.57
CA ARG A 67 -8.67 -14.36 13.31
C ARG A 67 -9.84 -14.70 12.39
N GLU A 68 -10.90 -15.30 12.91
CA GLU A 68 -12.05 -15.68 12.09
C GLU A 68 -12.76 -14.47 11.52
N ALA A 69 -12.96 -13.42 12.32
CA ALA A 69 -13.57 -12.19 11.87
C ALA A 69 -12.70 -11.49 10.82
N MET A 70 -11.39 -11.50 11.01
CA MET A 70 -10.45 -10.95 10.04
C MET A 70 -10.51 -11.72 8.73
N LEU A 71 -10.51 -13.06 8.79
CA LEU A 71 -10.59 -13.88 7.59
C LEU A 71 -11.89 -13.67 6.82
N ALA A 72 -12.99 -13.41 7.54
CA ALA A 72 -14.27 -13.09 6.91
C ALA A 72 -14.24 -11.71 6.23
N GLU A 73 -13.54 -10.75 6.79
CA GLU A 73 -13.47 -9.38 6.28
C GLU A 73 -12.41 -9.19 5.20
N ARG A 74 -11.37 -10.01 5.22
CA ARG A 74 -10.23 -9.90 4.29
C ARG A 74 -10.63 -9.85 2.81
N PRO A 75 -11.53 -10.70 2.30
CA PRO A 75 -11.94 -10.60 0.90
C PRO A 75 -12.57 -9.26 0.54
N ALA A 76 -13.32 -8.65 1.47
CA ALA A 76 -13.92 -7.33 1.24
C ALA A 76 -12.86 -6.24 1.17
N VAL A 77 -11.83 -6.31 2.01
CA VAL A 77 -10.70 -5.38 1.98
C VAL A 77 -9.99 -5.47 0.62
N GLU A 78 -9.64 -6.68 0.20
CA GLU A 78 -8.92 -6.88 -1.05
C GLU A 78 -9.76 -6.47 -2.25
N ARG A 79 -11.05 -6.77 -2.23
CA ARG A 79 -11.95 -6.36 -3.30
C ARG A 79 -12.08 -4.85 -3.41
N ALA A 80 -12.13 -4.16 -2.29
CA ALA A 80 -12.20 -2.70 -2.28
C ALA A 80 -10.92 -2.08 -2.86
N LEU A 81 -9.75 -2.62 -2.50
CA LEU A 81 -8.48 -2.18 -3.07
C LEU A 81 -8.43 -2.42 -4.58
N GLU A 82 -8.90 -3.59 -5.02
CA GLU A 82 -8.96 -3.94 -6.44
C GLU A 82 -9.90 -3.01 -7.21
N THR A 83 -11.01 -2.64 -6.60
CA THR A 83 -11.98 -1.72 -7.22
C THR A 83 -11.35 -0.34 -7.43
N ILE A 84 -10.63 0.15 -6.43
CA ILE A 84 -9.91 1.42 -6.57
C ILE A 84 -8.87 1.33 -7.69
N ALA A 85 -8.09 0.27 -7.71
CA ALA A 85 -7.06 0.07 -8.73
C ALA A 85 -7.67 0.04 -10.14
N SER A 86 -8.76 -0.68 -10.31
CA SER A 86 -9.45 -0.76 -11.59
C SER A 86 -10.01 0.57 -12.03
N ALA A 87 -10.59 1.33 -11.10
CA ALA A 87 -11.13 2.65 -11.38
C ALA A 87 -10.05 3.64 -11.84
N GLU A 88 -8.84 3.48 -11.33
CA GLU A 88 -7.71 4.31 -11.73
C GLU A 88 -7.01 3.82 -13.01
N GLY A 89 -7.45 2.69 -13.55
CA GLY A 89 -6.93 2.18 -14.82
C GLY A 89 -5.72 1.26 -14.72
N TYR A 90 -5.40 0.77 -13.55
CA TYR A 90 -4.28 -0.14 -13.37
C TYR A 90 -4.59 -1.56 -13.84
N THR A 91 -3.57 -2.25 -14.33
CA THR A 91 -3.61 -3.69 -14.54
C THR A 91 -3.20 -4.35 -13.22
N LEU A 92 -4.06 -5.22 -12.72
CA LEU A 92 -3.86 -5.81 -11.39
C LEU A 92 -3.26 -7.20 -11.46
N GLN A 93 -2.23 -7.42 -10.66
CA GLN A 93 -1.70 -8.75 -10.36
C GLN A 93 -1.61 -8.90 -8.85
N LYS A 94 -1.94 -10.07 -8.34
CA LYS A 94 -1.89 -10.36 -6.91
C LYS A 94 -0.83 -11.42 -6.63
N SER A 95 -0.16 -11.29 -5.49
CA SER A 95 0.71 -12.36 -4.99
C SER A 95 -0.14 -13.58 -4.64
N ALA A 96 0.52 -14.73 -4.46
CA ALA A 96 -0.15 -15.91 -3.95
C ALA A 96 -0.82 -15.58 -2.59
N ASP A 97 -1.92 -16.25 -2.32
CA ASP A 97 -2.63 -16.06 -1.07
C ASP A 97 -1.75 -16.51 0.09
N ALA A 98 -1.23 -15.57 0.84
CA ALA A 98 -0.35 -15.83 1.96
C ALA A 98 -1.09 -15.57 3.26
N HIS A 99 -0.77 -16.36 4.26
CA HIS A 99 -1.36 -16.28 5.59
C HIS A 99 -1.17 -14.89 6.22
N ALA A 100 0.01 -14.31 6.03
CA ALA A 100 0.40 -13.05 6.64
C ALA A 100 -0.15 -11.82 5.93
N GLY A 101 -0.35 -11.90 4.62
CA GLY A 101 -0.76 -10.74 3.86
C GLY A 101 -0.86 -11.00 2.37
N ARG A 102 -1.16 -9.95 1.65
CA ARG A 102 -1.27 -9.98 0.19
C ARG A 102 -0.60 -8.76 -0.40
N LYS A 103 0.16 -8.99 -1.44
CA LYS A 103 0.78 -7.93 -2.21
C LYS A 103 0.01 -7.74 -3.51
N LEU A 104 -0.29 -6.49 -3.84
CA LEU A 104 -0.95 -6.11 -5.08
C LEU A 104 0.06 -5.38 -5.95
N TYR A 105 0.18 -5.79 -7.20
CA TYR A 105 1.03 -5.14 -8.19
C TYR A 105 0.13 -4.42 -9.18
N LEU A 106 0.25 -3.10 -9.22
CA LEU A 106 -0.58 -2.24 -10.07
C LEU A 106 0.26 -1.76 -11.25
N GLY A 107 0.03 -2.38 -12.39
CA GLY A 107 0.77 -2.08 -13.62
C GLY A 107 0.18 -0.88 -14.35
N TYR A 108 1.05 -0.10 -14.95
CA TYR A 108 0.66 1.06 -15.75
C TYR A 108 1.73 1.37 -16.78
N ARG A 109 1.38 2.22 -17.74
CA ARG A 109 2.35 2.76 -18.69
C ARG A 109 2.85 4.09 -18.18
N ASN A 110 4.17 4.20 -18.01
CA ASN A 110 4.77 5.41 -17.43
C ASN A 110 4.89 6.53 -18.47
N VAL A 111 5.29 7.71 -18.00
CA VAL A 111 5.40 8.92 -18.85
C VAL A 111 6.41 8.75 -19.97
N ASN A 112 7.33 7.81 -19.86
CA ASN A 112 8.33 7.51 -20.90
C ASN A 112 7.85 6.45 -21.89
N GLY A 113 6.63 5.93 -21.72
CA GLY A 113 6.03 4.94 -22.61
C GLY A 113 6.34 3.49 -22.24
N GLY A 114 7.13 3.25 -21.21
CA GLY A 114 7.46 1.92 -20.75
C GLY A 114 6.45 1.38 -19.75
N ALA A 115 6.49 0.07 -19.53
CA ALA A 115 5.68 -0.57 -18.49
C ALA A 115 6.35 -0.40 -17.13
N ASP A 116 5.55 -0.07 -16.14
CA ASP A 116 6.02 0.09 -14.75
C ASP A 116 4.93 -0.38 -13.81
N ARG A 117 5.22 -0.42 -12.52
CA ARG A 117 4.23 -0.85 -11.52
C ARG A 117 4.48 -0.19 -10.17
N ILE A 118 3.43 -0.08 -9.39
CA ILE A 118 3.51 0.26 -7.97
C ILE A 118 3.05 -0.94 -7.17
N GLU A 119 3.50 -1.03 -5.91
CA GLU A 119 3.20 -2.15 -5.03
C GLU A 119 2.42 -1.68 -3.82
N ILE A 120 1.38 -2.43 -3.48
CA ILE A 120 0.55 -2.18 -2.31
C ILE A 120 0.56 -3.45 -1.47
N ASP A 121 1.02 -3.35 -0.23
CA ASP A 121 1.05 -4.47 0.71
C ASP A 121 -0.05 -4.33 1.74
N ALA A 122 -0.83 -5.38 1.93
CA ALA A 122 -1.80 -5.47 3.00
C ALA A 122 -1.36 -6.55 3.97
N ASN A 123 -1.12 -6.19 5.23
CA ASN A 123 -0.63 -7.09 6.26
C ASN A 123 -1.72 -7.32 7.30
N TYR A 124 -2.00 -8.59 7.60
CA TYR A 124 -3.06 -8.98 8.53
C TYR A 124 -2.55 -9.56 9.85
N LEU A 125 -1.24 -9.78 9.97
CA LEU A 125 -0.66 -10.39 11.17
C LEU A 125 -0.41 -9.42 12.32
N HIS A 126 -0.18 -8.14 12.01
CA HIS A 126 0.26 -7.16 13.01
C HIS A 126 -0.89 -6.39 13.67
N ARG A 127 -2.13 -6.83 13.51
CA ARG A 127 -3.29 -6.11 14.01
C ARG A 127 -3.29 -5.94 15.54
N ILE A 128 -2.84 -6.96 16.27
CA ILE A 128 -2.74 -6.91 17.73
C ILE A 128 -1.55 -6.06 18.15
N CYS A 129 -0.41 -6.27 17.53
CA CYS A 129 0.82 -5.52 17.82
C CYS A 129 0.63 -4.02 17.59
N LEU A 130 -0.08 -3.65 16.50
CA LEU A 130 -0.35 -2.25 16.22
C LEU A 130 -1.23 -1.63 17.30
N LEU A 131 -2.24 -2.34 17.77
CA LEU A 131 -3.11 -1.87 18.84
C LEU A 131 -2.34 -1.66 20.15
N GLU A 132 -1.48 -2.60 20.51
CA GLU A 132 -0.63 -2.49 21.69
C GLU A 132 0.31 -1.29 21.59
N THR A 133 0.88 -1.06 20.41
CA THR A 133 1.76 0.08 20.16
C THR A 133 1.00 1.40 20.35
N VAL A 134 -0.18 1.51 19.80
CA VAL A 134 -1.01 2.72 19.95
C VAL A 134 -1.37 2.95 21.42
N ILE A 135 -1.78 1.90 22.10
CA ILE A 135 -2.09 2.00 23.54
C ILE A 135 -0.85 2.43 24.33
N GLY A 136 0.30 1.86 24.03
CA GLY A 136 1.57 2.20 24.66
C GLY A 136 1.92 3.68 24.48
N LEU A 137 1.70 4.22 23.29
CA LEU A 137 1.95 5.64 23.01
C LEU A 137 1.02 6.57 23.80
N ILE A 138 -0.24 6.16 23.98
CA ILE A 138 -1.23 6.95 24.71
C ILE A 138 -0.97 6.91 26.22
N TRP A 139 -0.51 5.77 26.75
CA TRP A 139 -0.36 5.54 28.18
C TRP A 139 1.06 5.70 28.71
N GLN A 140 1.96 6.25 27.92
CA GLN A 140 3.32 6.52 28.41
C GLN A 140 3.27 7.65 29.45
N PRO A 141 3.89 7.44 30.60
CA PRO A 141 3.94 8.47 31.64
C PRO A 141 4.81 9.66 31.23
#